data_8dfc5ba4222a2dc6f078c5ef85695db5
#
_entry.id   8dfc5ba4222a2dc6f078c5ef85695db5
#
_cell.length_a   1.000
_cell.length_b   1.000
_cell.length_c   1.000
_cell.angle_alpha   90.00
_cell.angle_beta   90.00
_cell.angle_gamma   90.00
#
_symmetry.space_group_name_H-M   'P 1'
#
loop_
_entity.id
_entity.type
_entity.pdbx_description
1 polymer ?
#
loop_
_entity_poly.entity_id
_entity_poly.type
_entity_poly.pdbx_seq_one_letter_code
_entity_poly.pdbx_strand_id
1 'polypeptide(L)'
;MRLEPMRRYSDDEVVDAVVIGTGAGGAPILARLAAQGLRVVALEAGPNFEPDDHTPDEMEGVDINWMGERLSGGSTPTSFGANNSGWGVGGSTLHWGAFTPRPTENDIRLKRDSGQGEDWPIDHAELTRYIEEVEHFVGVSGPAEYPWDPSRRYLMAPTARNGSSEAMLRGCAAVGIRATDAPAAVVTREWEQEHYGTRHACAACGSCHQGCRNAAKVSMDTTYLPQAVANGAEIRPESMVTGIERDARGRVTAVVYVRDGVEHRQLCANLFLCAGGVETPRLLLHTGLANSSGQVGRNFMAHGATQVWGRFPDEMRSYRGYPSSIISEDFVRPTDADFAGGYLIQSLGAMPLTVATTMTRGAGLWGADLVRAMDGYRYLAGVGINGECLPSDDNRLVLSDETDEFGIPKARITFGPSANEEALDRHAVRVMTSIVEAAGATETFVLPRTAHTVGTARMGTSAEGAVVDAEGRSFDVPNLFVADNSVFPSSLIANPALTIMALGLRTADRFLAAA
;
A
#
# COMPACT_ATOMS: atom_id res chain seq x y z
N MET A 1 -11.74 10.28 11.78
CA MET A 1 -11.54 10.17 13.26
C MET A 1 -11.81 11.52 13.93
N ARG A 2 -12.07 11.54 15.24
CA ARG A 2 -12.13 12.80 15.96
C ARG A 2 -10.71 13.30 16.24
N LEU A 3 -10.39 14.50 15.74
CA LEU A 3 -9.10 15.14 15.99
C LEU A 3 -9.08 15.96 17.30
N GLU A 4 -10.24 16.38 17.81
CA GLU A 4 -10.32 17.20 19.02
C GLU A 4 -10.89 16.41 20.21
N PRO A 5 -10.38 16.64 21.42
CA PRO A 5 -9.31 17.61 21.76
C PRO A 5 -7.94 17.05 21.39
N MET A 6 -7.07 17.92 20.85
CA MET A 6 -5.72 17.57 20.43
C MET A 6 -4.74 18.66 20.91
N ARG A 7 -3.51 18.28 21.28
CA ARG A 7 -2.45 19.24 21.56
C ARG A 7 -2.12 20.06 20.30
N ARG A 8 -1.80 21.34 20.48
CA ARG A 8 -1.40 22.24 19.40
C ARG A 8 0.01 22.79 19.68
N TYR A 9 0.80 22.91 18.62
CA TYR A 9 2.14 23.49 18.65
C TYR A 9 2.15 24.75 17.77
N SER A 10 2.86 25.79 18.22
CA SER A 10 3.05 26.98 17.39
C SER A 10 4.00 26.67 16.23
N ASP A 11 3.78 27.30 15.09
CA ASP A 11 4.67 27.20 13.93
C ASP A 11 6.11 27.68 14.25
N ASP A 12 6.27 28.61 15.20
CA ASP A 12 7.57 29.13 15.70
C ASP A 12 8.21 28.23 16.76
N GLU A 13 7.50 27.21 17.25
CA GLU A 13 8.04 26.23 18.19
C GLU A 13 8.83 25.17 17.44
N VAL A 14 10.09 24.93 17.87
CA VAL A 14 10.87 23.81 17.33
C VAL A 14 10.33 22.51 17.93
N VAL A 15 9.58 21.74 17.15
CA VAL A 15 9.13 20.42 17.58
C VAL A 15 10.24 19.37 17.39
N ASP A 16 10.15 18.27 18.13
CA ASP A 16 11.18 17.22 18.10
C ASP A 16 11.17 16.48 16.77
N ALA A 17 9.97 16.34 16.13
CA ALA A 17 9.85 15.80 14.80
C ALA A 17 8.62 16.35 14.05
N VAL A 18 8.76 16.50 12.72
CA VAL A 18 7.65 16.62 11.77
C VAL A 18 7.54 15.30 10.99
N VAL A 19 6.31 14.82 10.81
CA VAL A 19 5.98 13.67 9.97
C VAL A 19 5.16 14.16 8.78
N ILE A 20 5.62 13.94 7.55
CA ILE A 20 4.89 14.29 6.33
C ILE A 20 4.13 13.05 5.85
N GLY A 21 2.82 13.11 5.87
CA GLY A 21 1.90 12.02 5.54
C GLY A 21 1.51 11.16 6.74
N THR A 22 0.22 10.86 6.84
CA THR A 22 -0.41 10.12 7.95
C THR A 22 -0.86 8.71 7.55
N GLY A 23 -0.31 8.18 6.45
CA GLY A 23 -0.58 6.84 5.94
C GLY A 23 0.13 5.73 6.72
N ALA A 24 0.24 4.55 6.11
CA ALA A 24 0.80 3.33 6.69
C ALA A 24 2.22 3.49 7.26
N GLY A 25 3.04 4.40 6.70
CA GLY A 25 4.39 4.68 7.22
C GLY A 25 4.39 5.69 8.36
N GLY A 26 3.73 6.85 8.15
CA GLY A 26 3.80 7.96 9.10
C GLY A 26 3.01 7.77 10.39
N ALA A 27 1.86 7.13 10.33
CA ALA A 27 1.00 6.96 11.51
C ALA A 27 1.65 6.09 12.61
N PRO A 28 2.28 4.94 12.33
CA PRO A 28 3.04 4.18 13.32
C PRO A 28 4.20 4.96 13.93
N ILE A 29 4.92 5.75 13.11
CA ILE A 29 6.01 6.64 13.59
C ILE A 29 5.44 7.67 14.55
N LEU A 30 4.39 8.38 14.14
CA LEU A 30 3.75 9.42 14.95
C LEU A 30 3.33 8.88 16.32
N ALA A 31 2.66 7.70 16.32
CA ALA A 31 2.22 7.04 17.55
C ALA A 31 3.40 6.65 18.45
N ARG A 32 4.45 6.06 17.88
CA ARG A 32 5.62 5.60 18.62
C ARG A 32 6.40 6.75 19.24
N LEU A 33 6.64 7.84 18.49
CA LEU A 33 7.36 9.00 18.98
C LEU A 33 6.56 9.76 20.06
N ALA A 34 5.26 9.98 19.83
CA ALA A 34 4.40 10.63 20.82
C ALA A 34 4.31 9.86 22.13
N ALA A 35 4.24 8.50 22.07
CA ALA A 35 4.23 7.64 23.26
C ALA A 35 5.52 7.77 24.10
N GLN A 36 6.62 8.23 23.53
CA GLN A 36 7.86 8.55 24.25
C GLN A 36 7.92 10.01 24.72
N GLY A 37 6.82 10.76 24.60
CA GLY A 37 6.71 12.13 25.05
C GLY A 37 7.35 13.19 24.14
N LEU A 38 7.75 12.82 22.91
CA LEU A 38 8.26 13.76 21.92
C LEU A 38 7.12 14.67 21.41
N ARG A 39 7.47 15.93 21.12
CA ARG A 39 6.58 16.90 20.46
C ARG A 39 6.60 16.60 18.96
N VAL A 40 5.49 16.06 18.44
CA VAL A 40 5.42 15.62 17.06
C VAL A 40 4.24 16.27 16.35
N VAL A 41 4.48 16.81 15.15
CA VAL A 41 3.46 17.36 14.26
C VAL A 41 3.42 16.53 12.99
N ALA A 42 2.23 16.07 12.61
CA ALA A 42 2.00 15.46 11.32
C ALA A 42 1.31 16.44 10.36
N LEU A 43 1.82 16.52 9.12
CA LEU A 43 1.24 17.29 8.02
C LEU A 43 0.63 16.32 7.01
N GLU A 44 -0.69 16.40 6.83
CA GLU A 44 -1.44 15.59 5.87
C GLU A 44 -2.06 16.49 4.79
N ALA A 45 -1.83 16.14 3.54
CA ALA A 45 -2.32 16.95 2.42
C ALA A 45 -3.84 16.92 2.27
N GLY A 46 -4.48 15.80 2.57
CA GLY A 46 -5.92 15.62 2.44
C GLY A 46 -6.69 15.93 3.73
N PRO A 47 -8.03 15.91 3.65
CA PRO A 47 -8.93 16.22 4.77
C PRO A 47 -8.97 15.06 5.79
N ASN A 48 -9.63 15.34 6.93
CA ASN A 48 -9.99 14.31 7.88
C ASN A 48 -11.41 13.80 7.59
N PHE A 49 -11.58 12.48 7.53
CA PHE A 49 -12.87 11.83 7.36
C PHE A 49 -13.37 11.26 8.69
N GLU A 50 -14.68 11.41 8.91
CA GLU A 50 -15.39 10.71 9.97
C GLU A 50 -15.96 9.37 9.43
N PRO A 51 -16.28 8.39 10.27
CA PRO A 51 -16.81 7.11 9.79
C PRO A 51 -18.06 7.23 8.92
N ASP A 52 -18.90 8.22 9.19
CA ASP A 52 -20.13 8.48 8.44
C ASP A 52 -19.92 9.10 7.05
N ASP A 53 -18.74 9.65 6.77
CA ASP A 53 -18.37 10.18 5.45
C ASP A 53 -18.10 9.04 4.45
N HIS A 54 -17.81 7.83 4.94
CA HIS A 54 -17.58 6.68 4.05
C HIS A 54 -18.90 6.14 3.49
N THR A 55 -18.95 5.96 2.18
CA THR A 55 -20.11 5.44 1.46
C THR A 55 -19.75 4.20 0.64
N PRO A 56 -20.65 3.20 0.52
CA PRO A 56 -20.45 2.08 -0.41
C PRO A 56 -20.64 2.48 -1.88
N ASP A 57 -21.07 3.69 -2.17
CA ASP A 57 -21.21 4.20 -3.53
C ASP A 57 -19.83 4.47 -4.13
N GLU A 58 -19.53 3.83 -5.27
CA GLU A 58 -18.23 3.95 -5.93
C GLU A 58 -18.02 5.31 -6.61
N MET A 59 -19.07 6.08 -6.88
CA MET A 59 -18.98 7.43 -7.45
C MET A 59 -18.76 8.48 -6.36
N GLU A 60 -19.44 8.35 -5.22
CA GLU A 60 -19.32 9.27 -4.10
C GLU A 60 -18.07 8.98 -3.25
N GLY A 61 -17.65 7.71 -3.17
CA GLY A 61 -16.50 7.28 -2.36
C GLY A 61 -15.12 7.58 -2.98
N VAL A 62 -15.04 8.48 -3.96
CA VAL A 62 -13.76 8.82 -4.62
C VAL A 62 -12.91 9.82 -3.83
N ASP A 63 -13.50 10.58 -2.92
CA ASP A 63 -12.85 11.69 -2.22
C ASP A 63 -11.68 11.26 -1.32
N ILE A 64 -11.63 9.98 -0.93
CA ILE A 64 -10.51 9.38 -0.19
C ILE A 64 -9.31 9.02 -1.08
N ASN A 65 -9.38 9.27 -2.39
CA ASN A 65 -8.33 8.96 -3.34
C ASN A 65 -7.63 10.23 -3.82
N TRP A 66 -6.33 10.13 -4.03
CA TRP A 66 -5.55 11.18 -4.66
C TRP A 66 -5.96 11.34 -6.11
N MET A 67 -6.59 12.45 -6.44
CA MET A 67 -7.06 12.77 -7.78
C MET A 67 -6.14 13.75 -8.52
N GLY A 68 -5.08 14.26 -7.88
CA GLY A 68 -4.08 15.12 -8.51
C GLY A 68 -3.43 14.43 -9.72
N GLU A 69 -3.24 15.18 -10.79
CA GLU A 69 -2.74 14.64 -12.05
C GLU A 69 -1.29 14.16 -11.91
N ARG A 70 -1.03 12.95 -12.37
CA ARG A 70 0.29 12.35 -12.54
C ARG A 70 0.46 11.92 -13.98
N LEU A 71 1.58 12.29 -14.60
CA LEU A 71 1.86 11.96 -15.98
C LEU A 71 2.43 10.55 -16.06
N SER A 72 1.88 9.73 -16.94
CA SER A 72 2.29 8.34 -17.09
C SER A 72 2.71 8.04 -18.52
N GLY A 73 3.80 7.29 -18.68
CA GLY A 73 4.38 6.89 -19.95
C GLY A 73 5.12 5.56 -19.85
N GLY A 74 5.81 5.18 -20.92
CA GLY A 74 6.50 3.90 -21.04
C GLY A 74 5.72 2.88 -21.86
N SER A 75 6.21 1.65 -21.95
CA SER A 75 5.57 0.58 -22.73
C SER A 75 4.25 0.11 -22.11
N THR A 76 4.12 0.21 -20.80
CA THR A 76 2.90 -0.12 -20.06
C THR A 76 2.62 0.99 -19.05
N PRO A 77 2.03 2.12 -19.51
CA PRO A 77 1.77 3.25 -18.63
C PRO A 77 0.92 2.85 -17.43
N THR A 78 1.42 3.15 -16.24
CA THR A 78 0.69 2.88 -14.99
C THR A 78 -0.57 3.74 -14.95
N SER A 79 -1.71 3.13 -14.69
CA SER A 79 -2.96 3.85 -14.52
C SER A 79 -2.99 4.50 -13.13
N PHE A 80 -2.81 5.80 -13.08
CA PHE A 80 -3.02 6.59 -11.88
C PHE A 80 -4.46 7.13 -11.87
N GLY A 81 -5.02 7.26 -10.71
CA GLY A 81 -6.39 7.69 -10.48
C GLY A 81 -6.90 7.09 -9.19
N ALA A 82 -8.19 6.95 -9.07
CA ALA A 82 -8.81 6.30 -7.93
C ALA A 82 -8.14 4.96 -7.58
N ASN A 83 -7.93 4.72 -6.31
CA ASN A 83 -7.29 3.51 -5.73
C ASN A 83 -5.77 3.38 -5.92
N ASN A 84 -5.06 4.42 -6.33
CA ASN A 84 -3.60 4.35 -6.46
C ASN A 84 -2.85 5.02 -5.31
N SER A 85 -3.36 6.12 -4.79
CA SER A 85 -2.87 6.76 -3.56
C SER A 85 -4.04 7.31 -2.78
N GLY A 86 -3.94 7.32 -1.46
CA GLY A 86 -4.96 7.92 -0.58
C GLY A 86 -4.80 9.42 -0.48
N TRP A 87 -5.91 10.07 -0.16
CA TRP A 87 -6.04 11.49 0.12
C TRP A 87 -6.83 11.66 1.41
N GLY A 88 -6.18 12.07 2.48
CA GLY A 88 -6.79 12.26 3.79
C GLY A 88 -6.04 11.65 4.95
N VAL A 89 -6.44 12.03 6.16
CA VAL A 89 -5.90 11.51 7.41
C VAL A 89 -6.09 9.99 7.48
N GLY A 90 -4.98 9.25 7.39
CA GLY A 90 -4.96 7.80 7.21
C GLY A 90 -4.34 7.33 5.88
N GLY A 91 -4.18 8.24 4.92
CA GLY A 91 -3.53 7.97 3.63
C GLY A 91 -4.18 6.83 2.85
N SER A 92 -3.40 6.06 2.13
CA SER A 92 -3.90 4.94 1.31
C SER A 92 -4.58 3.82 2.12
N THR A 93 -4.48 3.80 3.45
CA THR A 93 -5.23 2.85 4.28
C THR A 93 -6.74 3.15 4.31
N LEU A 94 -7.16 4.32 3.90
CA LEU A 94 -8.57 4.66 3.73
C LEU A 94 -9.25 3.82 2.64
N HIS A 95 -8.55 3.55 1.52
CA HIS A 95 -9.10 2.85 0.35
C HIS A 95 -8.49 1.46 0.07
N TRP A 96 -7.48 0.99 0.83
CA TRP A 96 -6.88 -0.32 0.61
C TRP A 96 -7.85 -1.48 0.87
N GLY A 97 -7.57 -2.64 0.29
CA GLY A 97 -8.36 -3.84 0.51
C GLY A 97 -8.11 -4.54 1.85
N ALA A 98 -7.13 -4.11 2.63
CA ALA A 98 -6.71 -4.71 3.91
C ALA A 98 -6.25 -6.18 3.82
N PHE A 99 -5.85 -6.64 2.65
CA PHE A 99 -5.24 -7.95 2.45
C PHE A 99 -3.78 -7.93 2.94
N THR A 100 -3.41 -8.83 3.86
CA THR A 100 -2.19 -8.75 4.65
C THR A 100 -1.33 -10.02 4.62
N PRO A 101 -0.90 -10.51 3.44
CA PRO A 101 0.14 -11.53 3.38
C PRO A 101 1.44 -10.98 3.94
N ARG A 102 2.27 -11.85 4.55
CA ARG A 102 3.60 -11.49 5.02
C ARG A 102 4.63 -11.73 3.92
N PRO A 103 5.67 -10.87 3.82
CA PRO A 103 6.84 -11.21 3.01
C PRO A 103 7.53 -12.46 3.57
N THR A 104 8.09 -13.26 2.68
CA THR A 104 8.87 -14.45 3.04
C THR A 104 10.36 -14.10 3.14
N GLU A 105 11.16 -15.01 3.69
CA GLU A 105 12.62 -14.83 3.71
C GLU A 105 13.21 -14.73 2.29
N ASN A 106 12.63 -15.45 1.34
CA ASN A 106 13.05 -15.40 -0.05
C ASN A 106 12.80 -14.03 -0.71
N ASP A 107 11.78 -13.30 -0.27
CA ASP A 107 11.51 -11.94 -0.77
C ASP A 107 12.60 -10.96 -0.33
N ILE A 108 13.11 -11.14 0.89
CA ILE A 108 14.20 -10.31 1.45
C ILE A 108 15.54 -10.61 0.79
N ARG A 109 15.69 -11.80 0.24
CA ARG A 109 16.96 -12.35 -0.31
C ARG A 109 16.93 -12.56 -1.81
N LEU A 110 16.12 -11.81 -2.53
CA LEU A 110 15.84 -12.02 -3.95
C LEU A 110 17.11 -12.10 -4.80
N LYS A 111 18.04 -11.15 -4.63
CA LYS A 111 19.31 -11.12 -5.39
C LYS A 111 20.22 -12.27 -5.06
N ARG A 112 20.35 -12.60 -3.78
CA ARG A 112 21.16 -13.73 -3.30
C ARG A 112 20.68 -15.07 -3.85
N ASP A 113 19.34 -15.25 -3.89
CA ASP A 113 18.74 -16.52 -4.24
C ASP A 113 18.55 -16.70 -5.77
N SER A 114 18.34 -15.60 -6.52
CA SER A 114 18.07 -15.64 -7.96
C SER A 114 19.17 -15.03 -8.85
N GLY A 115 20.09 -14.28 -8.27
CA GLY A 115 21.08 -13.48 -9.01
C GLY A 115 20.50 -12.20 -9.64
N GLN A 116 19.20 -11.91 -9.45
CA GLN A 116 18.49 -10.76 -10.00
C GLN A 116 17.82 -9.94 -8.91
N GLY A 117 17.47 -8.69 -9.21
CA GLY A 117 16.83 -7.78 -8.25
C GLY A 117 17.78 -7.26 -7.19
N GLU A 118 17.28 -6.98 -6.00
CA GLU A 118 18.05 -6.48 -4.86
C GLU A 118 17.66 -7.20 -3.57
N ASP A 119 18.64 -7.38 -2.67
CA ASP A 119 18.38 -7.86 -1.31
C ASP A 119 17.96 -6.69 -0.41
N TRP A 120 17.13 -6.97 0.57
CA TRP A 120 16.79 -6.03 1.62
C TRP A 120 17.93 -5.97 2.64
N PRO A 121 18.39 -4.80 3.08
CA PRO A 121 19.43 -4.66 4.11
C PRO A 121 18.85 -4.83 5.53
N ILE A 122 17.78 -5.61 5.68
CA ILE A 122 17.07 -5.87 6.93
C ILE A 122 16.96 -7.40 7.10
N ASP A 123 17.15 -7.87 8.33
CA ASP A 123 16.96 -9.28 8.67
C ASP A 123 15.46 -9.64 8.66
N HIS A 124 15.13 -10.81 8.07
CA HIS A 124 13.75 -11.27 7.96
C HIS A 124 13.10 -11.49 9.33
N ALA A 125 13.83 -12.05 10.29
CA ALA A 125 13.29 -12.30 11.62
C ALA A 125 13.04 -10.99 12.38
N GLU A 126 13.90 -9.98 12.20
CA GLU A 126 13.67 -8.64 12.74
C GLU A 126 12.39 -8.02 12.13
N LEU A 127 12.25 -8.06 10.81
CA LEU A 127 11.06 -7.53 10.14
C LEU A 127 9.78 -8.25 10.58
N THR A 128 9.83 -9.58 10.68
CA THR A 128 8.70 -10.42 11.12
C THR A 128 8.22 -10.02 12.52
N ARG A 129 9.13 -9.72 13.45
CA ARG A 129 8.74 -9.25 14.79
C ARG A 129 7.91 -7.97 14.75
N TYR A 130 8.29 -6.99 13.92
CA TYR A 130 7.50 -5.77 13.76
C TYR A 130 6.18 -6.03 13.03
N ILE A 131 6.16 -6.94 12.06
CA ILE A 131 4.91 -7.36 11.40
C ILE A 131 3.94 -7.97 12.41
N GLU A 132 4.41 -8.85 13.30
CA GLU A 132 3.59 -9.46 14.35
C GLU A 132 3.05 -8.42 15.34
N GLU A 133 3.86 -7.43 15.71
CA GLU A 133 3.42 -6.31 16.53
C GLU A 133 2.28 -5.52 15.85
N VAL A 134 2.43 -5.20 14.56
CA VAL A 134 1.37 -4.54 13.78
C VAL A 134 0.11 -5.40 13.73
N GLU A 135 0.21 -6.67 13.35
CA GLU A 135 -0.93 -7.59 13.24
C GLU A 135 -1.71 -7.68 14.54
N HIS A 136 -1.00 -7.77 15.68
CA HIS A 136 -1.59 -7.81 16.98
C HIS A 136 -2.32 -6.51 17.32
N PHE A 137 -1.66 -5.37 17.11
CA PHE A 137 -2.21 -4.05 17.46
C PHE A 137 -3.44 -3.69 16.63
N VAL A 138 -3.39 -3.93 15.31
CA VAL A 138 -4.49 -3.55 14.42
C VAL A 138 -5.63 -4.59 14.36
N GLY A 139 -5.39 -5.82 14.86
CA GLY A 139 -6.40 -6.88 14.89
C GLY A 139 -6.56 -7.58 13.53
N VAL A 140 -5.51 -8.28 13.06
CA VAL A 140 -5.59 -9.09 11.83
C VAL A 140 -6.38 -10.38 12.08
N SER A 141 -7.33 -10.68 11.19
CA SER A 141 -8.06 -11.94 11.14
C SER A 141 -7.41 -12.92 10.15
N GLY A 142 -7.64 -14.22 10.34
CA GLY A 142 -7.07 -15.23 9.45
C GLY A 142 -7.46 -16.65 9.83
N PRO A 143 -6.95 -17.67 9.12
CA PRO A 143 -7.27 -19.06 9.37
C PRO A 143 -6.67 -19.57 10.69
N ALA A 144 -7.25 -20.62 11.25
CA ALA A 144 -6.73 -21.27 12.46
C ALA A 144 -5.37 -21.96 12.19
N GLU A 145 -5.17 -22.45 10.98
CA GLU A 145 -3.92 -23.05 10.52
C GLU A 145 -3.53 -22.42 9.17
N TYR A 146 -2.26 -22.01 9.06
CA TYR A 146 -1.72 -21.44 7.83
C TYR A 146 -0.81 -22.46 7.14
N PRO A 147 -1.14 -22.93 5.91
CA PRO A 147 -0.48 -24.09 5.29
C PRO A 147 1.01 -23.91 5.00
N TRP A 148 1.48 -22.68 4.80
CA TRP A 148 2.89 -22.38 4.47
C TRP A 148 3.72 -22.00 5.69
N ASP A 149 3.07 -21.66 6.81
CA ASP A 149 3.70 -21.36 8.09
C ASP A 149 2.77 -21.75 9.25
N PRO A 150 2.84 -23.00 9.76
CA PRO A 150 1.99 -23.47 10.84
C PRO A 150 2.19 -22.76 12.19
N SER A 151 3.22 -21.91 12.31
CA SER A 151 3.45 -21.12 13.52
C SER A 151 2.57 -19.88 13.59
N ARG A 152 2.06 -19.37 12.45
CA ARG A 152 1.22 -18.17 12.40
C ARG A 152 -0.06 -18.36 13.21
N ARG A 153 -0.41 -17.32 13.96
CA ARG A 153 -1.66 -17.27 14.75
C ARG A 153 -2.33 -15.92 14.52
N TYR A 154 -3.64 -15.97 14.34
CA TYR A 154 -4.46 -14.78 14.14
C TYR A 154 -5.44 -14.61 15.29
N LEU A 155 -5.74 -13.37 15.66
CA LEU A 155 -6.57 -13.04 16.82
C LEU A 155 -8.06 -13.31 16.61
N MET A 156 -8.46 -13.42 15.34
CA MET A 156 -9.87 -13.54 14.95
C MET A 156 -10.04 -14.55 13.83
N ALA A 157 -11.23 -15.12 13.73
CA ALA A 157 -11.63 -15.99 12.64
C ALA A 157 -11.55 -15.26 11.28
N PRO A 158 -11.45 -16.02 10.16
CA PRO A 158 -11.38 -15.44 8.83
C PRO A 158 -12.59 -14.56 8.49
N THR A 159 -12.42 -13.69 7.52
CA THR A 159 -13.49 -12.87 6.94
C THR A 159 -14.50 -13.71 6.16
N ALA A 160 -15.69 -13.18 5.94
CA ALA A 160 -16.70 -13.83 5.11
C ALA A 160 -16.24 -13.95 3.66
N ARG A 161 -16.39 -15.15 3.09
CA ARG A 161 -16.05 -15.45 1.70
C ARG A 161 -17.10 -14.89 0.75
N ASN A 162 -16.69 -14.65 -0.50
CA ASN A 162 -17.55 -14.32 -1.62
C ASN A 162 -17.55 -15.45 -2.69
N GLY A 163 -18.28 -15.28 -3.78
CA GLY A 163 -18.33 -16.29 -4.84
C GLY A 163 -16.99 -16.56 -5.51
N SER A 164 -16.14 -15.55 -5.67
CA SER A 164 -14.77 -15.76 -6.19
C SER A 164 -13.93 -16.62 -5.25
N SER A 165 -14.11 -16.44 -3.95
CA SER A 165 -13.41 -17.22 -2.92
C SER A 165 -13.80 -18.71 -2.97
N GLU A 166 -15.10 -18.98 -3.08
CA GLU A 166 -15.59 -20.36 -3.20
C GLU A 166 -15.18 -21.00 -4.55
N ALA A 167 -15.15 -20.22 -5.63
CA ALA A 167 -14.64 -20.69 -6.92
C ALA A 167 -13.15 -21.00 -6.84
N MET A 168 -12.34 -20.11 -6.25
CA MET A 168 -10.90 -20.33 -6.10
C MET A 168 -10.60 -21.58 -5.29
N LEU A 169 -11.29 -21.80 -4.17
CA LEU A 169 -11.10 -23.01 -3.34
C LEU A 169 -11.41 -24.29 -4.13
N ARG A 170 -12.56 -24.33 -4.84
CA ARG A 170 -12.93 -25.49 -5.66
C ARG A 170 -11.91 -25.74 -6.78
N GLY A 171 -11.54 -24.67 -7.50
CA GLY A 171 -10.59 -24.78 -8.61
C GLY A 171 -9.21 -25.21 -8.14
N CYS A 172 -8.67 -24.61 -7.10
CA CYS A 172 -7.39 -24.98 -6.51
C CYS A 172 -7.37 -26.45 -6.06
N ALA A 173 -8.42 -26.90 -5.37
CA ALA A 173 -8.55 -28.31 -4.95
C ALA A 173 -8.58 -29.25 -6.16
N ALA A 174 -9.26 -28.89 -7.24
CA ALA A 174 -9.36 -29.71 -8.43
C ALA A 174 -8.04 -29.85 -9.21
N VAL A 175 -7.17 -28.82 -9.16
CA VAL A 175 -5.85 -28.83 -9.84
C VAL A 175 -4.68 -29.11 -8.90
N GLY A 176 -4.95 -29.43 -7.62
CA GLY A 176 -3.92 -29.81 -6.66
C GLY A 176 -3.10 -28.64 -6.09
N ILE A 177 -3.62 -27.42 -6.12
CA ILE A 177 -3.00 -26.21 -5.55
C ILE A 177 -3.55 -25.99 -4.14
N ARG A 178 -2.68 -25.68 -3.16
CA ARG A 178 -3.10 -25.33 -1.81
C ARG A 178 -3.70 -23.93 -1.78
N ALA A 179 -4.83 -23.78 -1.11
CA ALA A 179 -5.46 -22.49 -0.86
C ALA A 179 -6.12 -22.48 0.52
N THR A 180 -6.13 -21.34 1.18
CA THR A 180 -6.73 -21.14 2.50
C THR A 180 -7.36 -19.78 2.64
N ASP A 181 -8.10 -19.56 3.73
CA ASP A 181 -8.58 -18.24 4.09
C ASP A 181 -7.39 -17.26 4.23
N ALA A 182 -7.53 -16.09 3.66
CA ALA A 182 -6.48 -15.10 3.64
C ALA A 182 -6.39 -14.32 4.96
N PRO A 183 -5.18 -13.94 5.39
CA PRO A 183 -5.03 -12.95 6.45
C PRO A 183 -5.53 -11.58 5.98
N ALA A 184 -6.29 -10.91 6.85
CA ALA A 184 -6.88 -9.61 6.55
C ALA A 184 -6.86 -8.69 7.77
N ALA A 185 -6.45 -7.44 7.57
CA ALA A 185 -6.56 -6.40 8.59
C ALA A 185 -8.03 -5.91 8.71
N VAL A 186 -8.90 -6.83 9.11
CA VAL A 186 -10.34 -6.65 9.25
C VAL A 186 -10.81 -7.36 10.50
N VAL A 187 -11.48 -6.63 11.40
CA VAL A 187 -12.05 -7.25 12.60
C VAL A 187 -13.34 -7.99 12.23
N THR A 188 -13.41 -9.28 12.59
CA THR A 188 -14.56 -10.16 12.32
C THR A 188 -15.49 -10.34 13.53
N ARG A 189 -15.19 -9.69 14.62
CA ARG A 189 -16.01 -9.53 15.84
C ARG A 189 -15.83 -8.12 16.37
N GLU A 190 -16.63 -7.69 17.33
CA GLU A 190 -16.38 -6.43 18.03
C GLU A 190 -14.99 -6.44 18.66
N TRP A 191 -14.29 -5.31 18.51
CA TRP A 191 -12.92 -5.10 18.94
C TRP A 191 -12.76 -3.72 19.56
N GLU A 192 -12.33 -3.67 20.82
CA GLU A 192 -11.97 -2.43 21.48
C GLU A 192 -10.56 -2.03 21.04
N GLN A 193 -10.47 -0.98 20.24
CA GLN A 193 -9.21 -0.41 19.80
C GLN A 193 -8.80 0.70 20.76
N GLU A 194 -7.62 0.56 21.34
CA GLU A 194 -7.09 1.54 22.30
C GLU A 194 -7.13 2.97 21.72
N HIS A 195 -7.63 3.91 22.51
CA HIS A 195 -7.82 5.33 22.17
C HIS A 195 -8.79 5.65 21.03
N TYR A 196 -9.30 4.66 20.31
CA TYR A 196 -10.32 4.86 19.26
C TYR A 196 -11.73 4.55 19.79
N GLY A 197 -11.86 3.43 20.49
CA GLY A 197 -13.14 2.87 20.94
C GLY A 197 -13.51 1.60 20.17
N THR A 198 -14.80 1.30 20.12
CA THR A 198 -15.30 0.06 19.52
C THR A 198 -15.22 0.08 17.99
N ARG A 199 -14.53 -0.87 17.41
CA ARG A 199 -14.58 -1.22 15.98
C ARG A 199 -15.57 -2.38 15.83
N HIS A 200 -16.60 -2.19 15.01
CA HIS A 200 -17.65 -3.18 14.81
C HIS A 200 -17.23 -4.28 13.84
N ALA A 201 -17.82 -5.47 13.99
CA ALA A 201 -17.55 -6.59 13.10
C ALA A 201 -17.81 -6.26 11.63
N CYS A 202 -17.05 -6.87 10.73
CA CYS A 202 -17.21 -6.75 9.28
C CYS A 202 -18.63 -7.17 8.85
N ALA A 203 -19.33 -6.26 8.18
CA ALA A 203 -20.68 -6.49 7.66
C ALA A 203 -20.72 -7.22 6.29
N ALA A 204 -19.58 -7.65 5.77
CA ALA A 204 -19.45 -8.35 4.49
C ALA A 204 -20.09 -7.59 3.30
N CYS A 205 -20.01 -6.27 3.31
CA CYS A 205 -20.64 -5.40 2.31
C CYS A 205 -19.95 -5.42 0.93
N GLY A 206 -18.63 -5.72 0.88
CA GLY A 206 -17.83 -5.73 -0.36
C GLY A 206 -17.19 -4.39 -0.72
N SER A 207 -17.50 -3.29 -0.01
CA SER A 207 -17.07 -1.92 -0.33
C SER A 207 -15.79 -1.47 0.37
N CYS A 208 -14.83 -2.38 0.58
CA CYS A 208 -13.59 -2.07 1.32
C CYS A 208 -12.77 -0.92 0.69
N HIS A 209 -12.86 -0.74 -0.63
CA HIS A 209 -12.12 0.29 -1.35
C HIS A 209 -12.77 1.70 -1.26
N GLN A 210 -13.97 1.80 -0.71
CA GLN A 210 -14.69 3.07 -0.47
C GLN A 210 -14.66 3.51 1.01
N GLY A 211 -13.72 2.97 1.80
CA GLY A 211 -13.67 3.20 3.24
C GLY A 211 -14.47 2.17 4.04
N CYS A 212 -14.65 2.39 5.33
CA CYS A 212 -15.39 1.46 6.19
C CYS A 212 -16.13 2.17 7.33
N ARG A 213 -17.42 2.38 7.19
CA ARG A 213 -18.28 3.02 8.22
C ARG A 213 -18.26 2.28 9.57
N ASN A 214 -18.08 0.95 9.56
CA ASN A 214 -18.04 0.14 10.77
C ASN A 214 -16.66 0.14 11.46
N ALA A 215 -15.66 0.82 10.88
CA ALA A 215 -14.26 0.71 11.28
C ALA A 215 -13.74 -0.76 11.35
N ALA A 216 -14.46 -1.71 10.73
CA ALA A 216 -14.04 -3.11 10.71
C ALA A 216 -12.73 -3.29 9.95
N LYS A 217 -12.63 -2.67 8.76
CA LYS A 217 -11.38 -2.60 8.01
C LYS A 217 -10.43 -1.63 8.69
N VAL A 218 -9.20 -2.07 8.90
CA VAL A 218 -8.14 -1.23 9.45
C VAL A 218 -7.84 -0.05 8.55
N SER A 219 -7.72 1.12 9.14
CA SER A 219 -7.09 2.30 8.57
C SER A 219 -6.35 3.04 9.69
N MET A 220 -5.43 3.90 9.35
CA MET A 220 -4.59 4.55 10.36
C MET A 220 -5.39 5.48 11.28
N ASP A 221 -6.45 6.08 10.77
CA ASP A 221 -7.40 6.92 11.51
C ASP A 221 -8.24 6.15 12.54
N THR A 222 -8.27 4.82 12.46
CA THR A 222 -8.96 3.94 13.42
C THR A 222 -8.01 3.18 14.35
N THR A 223 -6.69 3.38 14.22
CA THR A 223 -5.67 2.62 14.96
C THR A 223 -4.55 3.51 15.51
N TYR A 224 -3.47 3.73 14.78
CA TYR A 224 -2.29 4.45 15.25
C TYR A 224 -2.50 5.95 15.47
N LEU A 225 -3.30 6.62 14.65
CA LEU A 225 -3.49 8.07 14.79
C LEU A 225 -4.27 8.47 16.04
N PRO A 226 -5.35 7.77 16.47
CA PRO A 226 -5.96 8.00 17.78
C PRO A 226 -4.98 7.83 18.94
N GLN A 227 -4.12 6.81 18.90
CA GLN A 227 -3.06 6.60 19.88
C GLN A 227 -2.05 7.75 19.89
N ALA A 228 -1.65 8.24 18.70
CA ALA A 228 -0.73 9.37 18.58
C ALA A 228 -1.30 10.65 19.21
N VAL A 229 -2.55 10.98 18.90
CA VAL A 229 -3.25 12.16 19.44
C VAL A 229 -3.40 12.05 20.96
N ALA A 230 -3.81 10.89 21.47
CA ALA A 230 -3.93 10.65 22.91
C ALA A 230 -2.60 10.83 23.67
N ASN A 231 -1.48 10.57 23.00
CA ASN A 231 -0.12 10.77 23.53
C ASN A 231 0.47 12.16 23.22
N GLY A 232 -0.32 13.10 22.68
CA GLY A 232 0.09 14.51 22.51
C GLY A 232 0.66 14.87 21.16
N ALA A 233 0.53 14.03 20.14
CA ALA A 233 0.82 14.42 18.76
C ALA A 233 -0.22 15.40 18.21
N GLU A 234 0.21 16.31 17.34
CA GLU A 234 -0.68 17.16 16.53
C GLU A 234 -0.78 16.61 15.10
N ILE A 235 -1.99 16.55 14.56
CA ILE A 235 -2.25 16.22 13.14
C ILE A 235 -2.87 17.46 12.49
N ARG A 236 -2.27 17.93 11.40
CA ARG A 236 -2.77 19.06 10.59
C ARG A 236 -3.24 18.52 9.25
N PRO A 237 -4.55 18.27 9.07
CA PRO A 237 -5.10 17.95 7.76
C PRO A 237 -5.05 19.17 6.83
N GLU A 238 -5.30 18.95 5.52
CA GLU A 238 -5.34 19.97 4.48
C GLU A 238 -4.07 20.85 4.45
N SER A 239 -2.93 20.23 4.74
CA SER A 239 -1.62 20.87 4.89
C SER A 239 -0.65 20.29 3.86
N MET A 240 -0.69 20.82 2.62
CA MET A 240 0.17 20.39 1.53
C MET A 240 1.59 20.92 1.73
N VAL A 241 2.55 20.02 1.92
CA VAL A 241 3.98 20.39 2.03
C VAL A 241 4.52 20.79 0.66
N THR A 242 5.08 22.00 0.59
CA THR A 242 5.62 22.60 -0.63
C THR A 242 7.13 22.82 -0.57
N GLY A 243 7.74 22.75 0.62
CA GLY A 243 9.17 22.98 0.77
C GLY A 243 9.78 22.42 2.05
N ILE A 244 11.09 22.25 2.04
CA ILE A 244 11.89 21.79 3.19
C ILE A 244 13.12 22.69 3.28
N GLU A 245 13.32 23.34 4.43
CA GLU A 245 14.44 24.24 4.69
C GLU A 245 15.59 23.52 5.38
N ARG A 246 16.82 23.97 5.10
CA ARG A 246 18.07 23.44 5.68
C ARG A 246 18.95 24.53 6.22
N ASP A 247 19.74 24.20 7.23
CA ASP A 247 20.86 25.02 7.66
C ASP A 247 22.09 24.86 6.73
N ALA A 248 23.13 25.64 7.02
CA ALA A 248 24.40 25.59 6.28
C ALA A 248 25.15 24.25 6.42
N ARG A 249 24.76 23.40 7.36
CA ARG A 249 25.31 22.06 7.58
C ARG A 249 24.47 20.97 6.87
N GLY A 250 23.44 21.36 6.12
CA GLY A 250 22.56 20.48 5.40
C GLY A 250 21.49 19.79 6.25
N ARG A 251 21.33 20.17 7.53
CA ARG A 251 20.26 19.63 8.38
C ARG A 251 18.94 20.32 8.12
N VAL A 252 17.87 19.56 8.07
CA VAL A 252 16.50 20.10 8.03
C VAL A 252 16.24 20.93 9.29
N THR A 253 15.64 22.09 9.11
CA THR A 253 15.29 23.05 10.18
C THR A 253 13.82 23.42 10.20
N ALA A 254 13.13 23.31 9.06
CA ALA A 254 11.70 23.59 8.95
C ALA A 254 11.07 22.88 7.75
N VAL A 255 9.76 22.73 7.81
CA VAL A 255 8.91 22.29 6.71
C VAL A 255 7.95 23.43 6.35
N VAL A 256 7.88 23.75 5.05
CA VAL A 256 6.97 24.75 4.50
C VAL A 256 5.75 24.03 3.93
N TYR A 257 4.56 24.50 4.24
CA TYR A 257 3.31 23.90 3.77
C TYR A 257 2.25 24.99 3.51
N VAL A 258 1.29 24.66 2.64
CA VAL A 258 0.13 25.52 2.34
C VAL A 258 -1.10 24.91 2.99
N ARG A 259 -1.84 25.74 3.71
CA ARG A 259 -3.14 25.41 4.30
C ARG A 259 -4.09 26.60 4.13
N ASP A 260 -5.32 26.35 3.70
CA ASP A 260 -6.32 27.41 3.41
C ASP A 260 -5.77 28.51 2.46
N GLY A 261 -4.89 28.14 1.54
CA GLY A 261 -4.25 29.06 0.60
C GLY A 261 -3.17 29.96 1.23
N VAL A 262 -2.82 29.74 2.50
CA VAL A 262 -1.79 30.48 3.23
C VAL A 262 -0.56 29.58 3.43
N GLU A 263 0.62 30.16 3.17
CA GLU A 263 1.89 29.49 3.46
C GLU A 263 2.21 29.57 4.96
N HIS A 264 2.61 28.42 5.50
CA HIS A 264 3.01 28.21 6.88
C HIS A 264 4.39 27.57 6.93
N ARG A 265 5.03 27.67 8.11
CA ARG A 265 6.37 27.13 8.31
C ARG A 265 6.50 26.51 9.70
N GLN A 266 6.61 25.18 9.80
CA GLN A 266 6.83 24.49 11.07
C GLN A 266 8.31 24.19 11.29
N LEU A 267 8.88 24.72 12.39
CA LEU A 267 10.24 24.41 12.82
C LEU A 267 10.34 22.99 13.38
N CYS A 268 11.41 22.26 13.04
CA CYS A 268 11.62 20.92 13.56
C CYS A 268 13.10 20.55 13.75
N ALA A 269 13.36 19.64 14.68
CA ALA A 269 14.68 19.05 14.89
C ALA A 269 14.95 17.86 13.94
N ASN A 270 13.91 17.09 13.59
CA ASN A 270 13.97 15.92 12.71
C ASN A 270 12.77 15.88 11.76
N LEU A 271 12.95 15.28 10.61
CA LEU A 271 11.92 15.11 9.59
C LEU A 271 11.75 13.62 9.23
N PHE A 272 10.51 13.13 9.28
CA PHE A 272 10.10 11.85 8.77
C PHE A 272 9.22 12.05 7.53
N LEU A 273 9.70 11.61 6.38
CA LEU A 273 9.00 11.74 5.11
C LEU A 273 8.31 10.41 4.78
N CYS A 274 6.98 10.43 4.74
CA CYS A 274 6.10 9.26 4.60
C CYS A 274 4.95 9.54 3.62
N ALA A 275 5.25 10.27 2.53
CA ALA A 275 4.24 10.71 1.55
C ALA A 275 3.96 9.67 0.44
N GLY A 276 4.59 8.50 0.51
CA GLY A 276 4.36 7.38 -0.39
C GLY A 276 5.24 7.38 -1.65
N GLY A 277 5.19 6.26 -2.41
CA GLY A 277 6.12 5.95 -3.51
C GLY A 277 6.11 6.92 -4.69
N VAL A 278 5.20 7.89 -4.73
CA VAL A 278 5.15 8.95 -5.76
C VAL A 278 5.47 10.31 -5.16
N GLU A 279 4.80 10.71 -4.08
CA GLU A 279 4.97 12.07 -3.54
C GLU A 279 6.26 12.22 -2.74
N THR A 280 6.79 11.17 -2.08
CA THR A 280 8.10 11.22 -1.42
C THR A 280 9.23 11.54 -2.40
N PRO A 281 9.46 10.79 -3.49
CA PRO A 281 10.51 11.16 -4.45
C PRO A 281 10.22 12.47 -5.19
N ARG A 282 8.95 12.80 -5.44
CA ARG A 282 8.57 14.07 -6.04
C ARG A 282 9.02 15.25 -5.19
N LEU A 283 8.77 15.20 -3.86
CA LEU A 283 9.17 16.25 -2.93
C LEU A 283 10.70 16.32 -2.78
N LEU A 284 11.38 15.17 -2.70
CA LEU A 284 12.84 15.11 -2.63
C LEU A 284 13.50 15.72 -3.88
N LEU A 285 13.00 15.41 -5.07
CA LEU A 285 13.48 16.00 -6.33
C LEU A 285 13.19 17.50 -6.40
N HIS A 286 11.98 17.93 -6.00
CA HIS A 286 11.59 19.35 -6.01
C HIS A 286 12.46 20.19 -5.09
N THR A 287 12.76 19.68 -3.91
CA THR A 287 13.57 20.38 -2.90
C THR A 287 15.09 20.16 -3.07
N GLY A 288 15.50 19.31 -4.01
CA GLY A 288 16.90 18.98 -4.24
C GLY A 288 17.56 18.25 -3.05
N LEU A 289 16.79 17.44 -2.33
CA LEU A 289 17.25 16.73 -1.14
C LEU A 289 17.58 15.25 -1.42
N ALA A 290 18.52 14.70 -0.65
CA ALA A 290 18.83 13.27 -0.54
C ALA A 290 19.13 12.57 -1.89
N ASN A 291 19.70 13.27 -2.87
CA ASN A 291 19.90 12.74 -4.22
C ASN A 291 21.37 12.80 -4.71
N SER A 292 22.35 12.75 -3.82
CA SER A 292 23.77 12.68 -4.22
C SER A 292 24.09 11.41 -5.02
N SER A 293 23.38 10.31 -4.71
CA SER A 293 23.47 9.05 -5.44
C SER A 293 22.81 9.08 -6.83
N GLY A 294 21.96 10.06 -7.12
CA GLY A 294 21.11 10.07 -8.33
C GLY A 294 20.02 8.98 -8.33
N GLN A 295 19.71 8.37 -7.17
CA GLN A 295 18.75 7.26 -7.07
C GLN A 295 17.32 7.72 -6.76
N VAL A 296 17.11 8.97 -6.33
CA VAL A 296 15.74 9.47 -6.10
C VAL A 296 14.96 9.47 -7.41
N GLY A 297 13.79 8.85 -7.39
CA GLY A 297 12.91 8.67 -8.53
C GLY A 297 13.23 7.45 -9.41
N ARG A 298 14.38 6.79 -9.27
CA ARG A 298 14.74 5.57 -10.01
C ARG A 298 14.14 4.33 -9.38
N ASN A 299 14.18 3.22 -10.12
CA ASN A 299 13.71 1.91 -9.67
C ASN A 299 12.22 1.93 -9.25
N PHE A 300 11.42 2.68 -9.98
CA PHE A 300 9.98 2.62 -9.80
C PHE A 300 9.48 1.22 -10.15
N MET A 301 8.79 0.59 -9.22
CA MET A 301 8.22 -0.75 -9.38
C MET A 301 6.71 -0.73 -9.16
N ALA A 302 6.02 -1.62 -9.84
CA ALA A 302 4.60 -1.88 -9.61
C ALA A 302 4.36 -3.38 -9.75
N HIS A 303 3.64 -3.99 -8.79
CA HIS A 303 3.26 -5.39 -8.89
C HIS A 303 2.51 -5.67 -10.20
N GLY A 304 2.87 -6.74 -10.91
CA GLY A 304 1.97 -7.37 -11.87
C GLY A 304 0.72 -7.83 -11.13
N ALA A 305 -0.44 -7.29 -11.50
CA ALA A 305 -1.70 -7.56 -10.82
C ALA A 305 -2.75 -8.09 -11.81
N THR A 306 -2.30 -8.86 -12.80
CA THR A 306 -3.15 -9.48 -13.80
C THR A 306 -4.21 -10.35 -13.14
N GLN A 307 -5.41 -10.30 -13.69
CA GLN A 307 -6.59 -10.99 -13.20
C GLN A 307 -7.10 -11.95 -14.27
N VAL A 308 -7.62 -13.11 -13.84
CA VAL A 308 -8.40 -14.01 -14.67
C VAL A 308 -9.80 -14.10 -14.07
N TRP A 309 -10.78 -13.75 -14.87
CA TRP A 309 -12.18 -13.81 -14.53
C TRP A 309 -12.87 -14.91 -15.32
N GLY A 310 -13.81 -15.58 -14.70
CA GLY A 310 -14.67 -16.59 -15.32
C GLY A 310 -16.13 -16.21 -15.23
N ARG A 311 -16.91 -16.62 -16.25
CA ARG A 311 -18.37 -16.62 -16.23
C ARG A 311 -18.85 -17.99 -15.77
N PHE A 312 -19.73 -18.01 -14.81
CA PHE A 312 -20.29 -19.22 -14.22
C PHE A 312 -21.78 -19.36 -14.54
N PRO A 313 -22.33 -20.59 -14.55
CA PRO A 313 -23.76 -20.81 -14.76
C PRO A 313 -24.61 -20.29 -13.60
N ASP A 314 -24.08 -20.31 -12.39
CA ASP A 314 -24.74 -19.85 -11.17
C ASP A 314 -24.31 -18.44 -10.76
N GLU A 315 -25.13 -17.72 -9.98
CA GLU A 315 -24.79 -16.41 -9.44
C GLU A 315 -23.65 -16.51 -8.43
N MET A 316 -22.54 -15.86 -8.73
CA MET A 316 -21.35 -15.84 -7.89
C MET A 316 -21.35 -14.70 -6.86
N ARG A 317 -21.97 -13.56 -7.18
CA ARG A 317 -22.06 -12.38 -6.31
C ARG A 317 -20.70 -11.99 -5.70
N SER A 318 -19.64 -11.97 -6.49
CA SER A 318 -18.27 -11.66 -6.06
C SER A 318 -18.10 -10.25 -5.46
N TYR A 319 -19.07 -9.38 -5.65
CA TYR A 319 -19.13 -8.03 -5.08
C TYR A 319 -19.63 -7.98 -3.63
N ARG A 320 -19.96 -9.11 -3.00
CA ARG A 320 -20.35 -9.22 -1.59
C ARG A 320 -19.33 -10.06 -0.83
N GLY A 321 -19.20 -9.84 0.47
CA GLY A 321 -18.15 -10.48 1.26
C GLY A 321 -16.84 -9.68 1.22
N TYR A 322 -15.81 -10.20 1.89
CA TYR A 322 -14.50 -9.57 1.84
C TYR A 322 -13.83 -9.85 0.47
N PRO A 323 -13.27 -8.84 -0.21
CA PRO A 323 -12.81 -8.98 -1.60
C PRO A 323 -11.77 -10.07 -1.83
N SER A 324 -10.79 -10.21 -0.94
CA SER A 324 -9.63 -11.10 -1.10
C SER A 324 -9.55 -12.11 0.03
N SER A 325 -10.64 -12.89 0.25
CA SER A 325 -10.75 -13.77 1.41
C SER A 325 -10.05 -15.12 1.26
N ILE A 326 -9.52 -15.47 0.08
CA ILE A 326 -8.73 -16.69 -0.15
C ILE A 326 -7.39 -16.33 -0.76
N ILE A 327 -6.34 -17.06 -0.33
CA ILE A 327 -4.96 -16.91 -0.79
C ILE A 327 -4.36 -18.27 -1.15
N SER A 328 -3.43 -18.26 -2.12
CA SER A 328 -2.45 -19.32 -2.35
C SER A 328 -1.05 -18.73 -2.44
N GLU A 329 -0.10 -19.29 -1.69
CA GLU A 329 1.33 -18.96 -1.72
C GLU A 329 2.18 -20.07 -2.36
N ASP A 330 1.57 -21.00 -3.11
CA ASP A 330 2.30 -22.11 -3.75
C ASP A 330 3.29 -21.63 -4.82
N PHE A 331 3.13 -20.40 -5.32
CA PHE A 331 3.93 -19.81 -6.39
C PHE A 331 4.84 -18.67 -5.92
N VAL A 332 5.13 -18.61 -4.63
CA VAL A 332 6.09 -17.63 -4.06
C VAL A 332 7.48 -17.78 -4.67
N ARG A 333 7.90 -19.05 -4.93
CA ARG A 333 9.14 -19.41 -5.63
C ARG A 333 8.89 -20.70 -6.41
N PRO A 334 8.27 -20.63 -7.59
CA PRO A 334 8.04 -21.81 -8.41
C PRO A 334 9.39 -22.40 -8.89
N THR A 335 9.52 -23.72 -8.83
CA THR A 335 10.76 -24.42 -9.16
C THR A 335 10.95 -24.72 -10.65
N ASP A 336 9.88 -24.63 -11.42
CA ASP A 336 9.82 -24.87 -12.87
C ASP A 336 9.70 -23.57 -13.69
N ALA A 337 10.07 -22.44 -13.09
CA ALA A 337 9.95 -21.11 -13.69
C ALA A 337 11.25 -20.68 -14.39
N ASP A 338 11.09 -19.94 -15.48
CA ASP A 338 12.16 -19.28 -16.24
C ASP A 338 12.30 -17.78 -15.89
N PHE A 339 11.84 -17.41 -14.68
CA PHE A 339 11.87 -16.04 -14.15
C PHE A 339 12.33 -16.01 -12.69
N ALA A 340 12.86 -14.88 -12.28
CA ALA A 340 13.20 -14.60 -10.88
C ALA A 340 11.97 -14.08 -10.13
N GLY A 341 11.93 -14.33 -8.82
CA GLY A 341 10.82 -13.94 -8.01
C GLY A 341 9.67 -14.95 -8.05
N GLY A 342 8.48 -14.47 -7.78
CA GLY A 342 7.28 -15.29 -7.74
C GLY A 342 6.02 -14.45 -7.66
N TYR A 343 4.92 -15.09 -7.30
CA TYR A 343 3.64 -14.42 -7.09
C TYR A 343 2.78 -15.19 -6.08
N LEU A 344 1.86 -14.48 -5.47
CA LEU A 344 0.75 -15.10 -4.76
C LEU A 344 -0.54 -14.96 -5.58
N ILE A 345 -1.50 -15.84 -5.34
CA ILE A 345 -2.83 -15.78 -5.96
C ILE A 345 -3.85 -15.44 -4.88
N GLN A 346 -4.77 -14.53 -5.18
CA GLN A 346 -5.86 -14.13 -4.29
C GLN A 346 -7.21 -14.21 -5.01
N SER A 347 -8.28 -14.50 -4.27
CA SER A 347 -9.64 -14.33 -4.77
C SER A 347 -9.95 -12.84 -4.94
N LEU A 348 -10.85 -12.52 -5.85
CA LEU A 348 -11.21 -11.14 -6.17
C LEU A 348 -12.67 -10.86 -5.83
N GLY A 349 -12.91 -9.68 -5.28
CA GLY A 349 -14.23 -9.08 -5.18
C GLY A 349 -14.18 -7.68 -5.76
N ALA A 350 -15.13 -7.36 -6.62
CA ALA A 350 -15.18 -6.04 -7.22
C ALA A 350 -16.62 -5.54 -7.35
N MET A 351 -16.83 -4.30 -6.99
CA MET A 351 -18.08 -3.58 -7.14
C MET A 351 -18.35 -3.28 -8.62
N PRO A 352 -19.61 -3.01 -9.03
CA PRO A 352 -19.98 -2.90 -10.44
C PRO A 352 -19.19 -1.88 -11.25
N LEU A 353 -18.94 -0.68 -10.72
CA LEU A 353 -18.19 0.35 -11.44
C LEU A 353 -16.72 -0.03 -11.59
N THR A 354 -16.12 -0.62 -10.57
CA THR A 354 -14.75 -1.15 -10.63
C THR A 354 -14.65 -2.24 -11.71
N VAL A 355 -15.62 -3.15 -11.81
CA VAL A 355 -15.66 -4.17 -12.88
C VAL A 355 -15.78 -3.52 -14.25
N ALA A 356 -16.72 -2.60 -14.45
CA ALA A 356 -16.91 -1.87 -15.71
C ALA A 356 -15.64 -1.13 -16.14
N THR A 357 -15.01 -0.41 -15.21
CA THR A 357 -13.76 0.31 -15.46
C THR A 357 -12.62 -0.64 -15.85
N THR A 358 -12.50 -1.77 -15.16
CA THR A 358 -11.47 -2.77 -15.45
C THR A 358 -11.70 -3.41 -16.83
N MET A 359 -12.93 -3.72 -17.19
CA MET A 359 -13.28 -4.25 -18.52
C MET A 359 -13.00 -3.21 -19.63
N THR A 360 -13.31 -1.95 -19.38
CA THR A 360 -13.03 -0.88 -20.34
C THR A 360 -11.54 -0.69 -20.56
N ARG A 361 -10.75 -0.57 -19.48
CA ARG A 361 -9.31 -0.29 -19.54
C ARG A 361 -8.48 -1.53 -19.89
N GLY A 362 -8.81 -2.69 -19.31
CA GLY A 362 -8.02 -3.92 -19.48
C GLY A 362 -8.42 -4.74 -20.71
N ALA A 363 -9.72 -4.78 -21.06
CA ALA A 363 -10.23 -5.55 -22.20
C ALA A 363 -10.71 -4.68 -23.38
N GLY A 364 -10.64 -3.36 -23.29
CA GLY A 364 -11.06 -2.43 -24.34
C GLY A 364 -12.56 -2.45 -24.63
N LEU A 365 -13.38 -2.96 -23.72
CA LEU A 365 -14.83 -3.04 -23.93
C LEU A 365 -15.48 -1.68 -23.74
N TRP A 366 -16.40 -1.32 -24.63
CA TRP A 366 -17.21 -0.12 -24.53
C TRP A 366 -18.53 -0.27 -25.29
N GLY A 367 -19.47 0.67 -25.12
CA GLY A 367 -20.78 0.67 -25.77
C GLY A 367 -21.56 -0.62 -25.50
N ALA A 368 -22.13 -1.22 -26.53
CA ALA A 368 -22.99 -2.41 -26.42
C ALA A 368 -22.25 -3.65 -25.88
N ASP A 369 -20.94 -3.77 -26.14
CA ASP A 369 -20.14 -4.89 -25.63
C ASP A 369 -19.95 -4.81 -24.12
N LEU A 370 -19.66 -3.60 -23.61
CA LEU A 370 -19.59 -3.37 -22.17
C LEU A 370 -20.92 -3.60 -21.48
N VAL A 371 -22.04 -3.12 -22.05
CA VAL A 371 -23.39 -3.36 -21.51
C VAL A 371 -23.66 -4.88 -21.42
N ARG A 372 -23.42 -5.64 -22.49
CA ARG A 372 -23.60 -7.10 -22.46
C ARG A 372 -22.73 -7.80 -21.41
N ALA A 373 -21.50 -7.35 -21.25
CA ALA A 373 -20.62 -7.90 -20.21
C ALA A 373 -21.16 -7.61 -18.81
N MET A 374 -21.64 -6.38 -18.58
CA MET A 374 -22.17 -5.94 -17.28
C MET A 374 -23.54 -6.54 -16.95
N ASP A 375 -24.39 -6.87 -17.90
CA ASP A 375 -25.63 -7.61 -17.66
C ASP A 375 -25.40 -8.94 -16.94
N GLY A 376 -24.24 -9.55 -17.19
CA GLY A 376 -23.84 -10.81 -16.57
C GLY A 376 -22.89 -10.69 -15.40
N TYR A 377 -22.59 -9.48 -14.85
CA TYR A 377 -21.53 -9.31 -13.86
C TYR A 377 -21.76 -10.12 -12.56
N ARG A 378 -23.03 -10.41 -12.20
CA ARG A 378 -23.40 -11.24 -11.04
C ARG A 378 -22.88 -12.69 -11.15
N TYR A 379 -22.63 -13.15 -12.36
CA TYR A 379 -22.15 -14.50 -12.67
C TYR A 379 -20.63 -14.55 -12.83
N LEU A 380 -19.93 -13.44 -12.55
CA LEU A 380 -18.47 -13.36 -12.65
C LEU A 380 -17.83 -13.69 -11.32
N ALA A 381 -16.77 -14.50 -11.37
CA ALA A 381 -15.83 -14.70 -10.29
C ALA A 381 -14.41 -14.71 -10.85
N GLY A 382 -13.46 -14.23 -10.07
CA GLY A 382 -12.11 -14.09 -10.55
C GLY A 382 -11.04 -14.30 -9.48
N VAL A 383 -9.84 -14.54 -9.96
CA VAL A 383 -8.61 -14.60 -9.18
C VAL A 383 -7.58 -13.65 -9.79
N GLY A 384 -6.67 -13.16 -8.97
CA GLY A 384 -5.61 -12.26 -9.42
C GLY A 384 -4.31 -12.54 -8.70
N ILE A 385 -3.22 -12.01 -9.23
CA ILE A 385 -1.90 -12.14 -8.63
C ILE A 385 -1.42 -10.83 -8.02
N ASN A 386 -0.44 -10.94 -7.12
CA ASN A 386 0.60 -9.95 -6.92
C ASN A 386 1.90 -10.61 -7.35
N GLY A 387 2.42 -10.18 -8.50
CA GLY A 387 3.65 -10.68 -9.08
C GLY A 387 4.82 -9.76 -8.76
N GLU A 388 5.96 -10.32 -8.39
CA GLU A 388 7.16 -9.55 -8.12
C GLU A 388 7.60 -8.73 -9.34
N CYS A 389 8.04 -7.50 -9.10
CA CYS A 389 8.60 -6.60 -10.09
C CYS A 389 10.06 -6.31 -9.73
N LEU A 390 10.97 -6.53 -10.66
CA LEU A 390 12.38 -6.25 -10.46
C LEU A 390 12.68 -4.75 -10.58
N PRO A 391 13.62 -4.20 -9.77
CA PRO A 391 14.06 -2.83 -9.93
C PRO A 391 14.76 -2.61 -11.26
N SER A 392 14.51 -1.47 -11.91
CA SER A 392 15.13 -1.08 -13.18
C SER A 392 15.35 0.43 -13.21
N ASP A 393 16.51 0.86 -13.69
CA ASP A 393 16.83 2.28 -13.88
C ASP A 393 15.98 2.95 -14.97
N ASP A 394 15.41 2.17 -15.90
CA ASP A 394 14.51 2.67 -16.95
C ASP A 394 13.12 3.01 -16.41
N ASN A 395 12.69 2.32 -15.36
CA ASN A 395 11.46 2.58 -14.64
C ASN A 395 11.69 3.68 -13.61
N ARG A 396 11.15 4.86 -13.84
CA ARG A 396 11.50 6.04 -13.03
C ARG A 396 10.43 7.11 -12.98
N LEU A 397 10.51 7.90 -11.93
CA LEU A 397 9.80 9.15 -11.74
C LEU A 397 10.76 10.33 -11.92
N VAL A 398 10.36 11.31 -12.70
CA VAL A 398 11.04 12.60 -12.84
C VAL A 398 10.02 13.73 -12.68
N LEU A 399 10.50 14.96 -12.46
CA LEU A 399 9.65 16.14 -12.48
C LEU A 399 9.36 16.57 -13.91
N SER A 400 8.13 17.00 -14.17
CA SER A 400 7.73 17.60 -15.46
C SER A 400 7.86 19.12 -15.42
N ASP A 401 7.72 19.76 -16.57
CA ASP A 401 7.66 21.22 -16.68
C ASP A 401 6.28 21.78 -16.26
N GLU A 402 5.28 20.92 -16.13
CA GLU A 402 3.95 21.29 -15.66
C GLU A 402 3.89 21.27 -14.13
N THR A 403 3.21 22.24 -13.53
CA THR A 403 3.00 22.32 -12.07
C THR A 403 1.57 22.00 -11.70
N ASP A 404 1.37 21.61 -10.44
CA ASP A 404 0.06 21.52 -9.81
C ASP A 404 -0.41 22.90 -9.29
N GLU A 405 -1.54 22.91 -8.62
CA GLU A 405 -2.15 24.11 -8.02
C GLU A 405 -1.30 24.76 -6.90
N PHE A 406 -0.35 24.01 -6.34
CA PHE A 406 0.58 24.50 -5.31
C PHE A 406 1.92 24.98 -5.91
N GLY A 407 2.05 24.97 -7.25
CA GLY A 407 3.27 25.34 -7.94
C GLY A 407 4.38 24.29 -7.92
N ILE A 408 4.09 23.06 -7.45
CA ILE A 408 5.05 21.96 -7.44
C ILE A 408 5.01 21.24 -8.79
N PRO A 409 6.17 20.96 -9.44
CA PRO A 409 6.21 20.18 -10.68
C PRO A 409 5.49 18.83 -10.53
N LYS A 410 4.64 18.49 -11.52
CA LYS A 410 3.94 17.20 -11.53
C LYS A 410 4.91 16.03 -11.69
N ALA A 411 4.58 14.90 -11.08
CA ALA A 411 5.33 13.67 -11.29
C ALA A 411 5.08 13.13 -12.71
N ARG A 412 6.17 12.83 -13.43
CA ARG A 412 6.15 12.07 -14.70
C ARG A 412 6.78 10.71 -14.46
N ILE A 413 5.99 9.65 -14.65
CA ILE A 413 6.41 8.28 -14.39
C ILE A 413 6.53 7.54 -15.70
N THR A 414 7.68 6.87 -15.91
CA THR A 414 7.91 5.94 -17.01
C THR A 414 7.96 4.55 -16.43
N PHE A 415 7.14 3.64 -16.95
CA PHE A 415 7.07 2.25 -16.48
C PHE A 415 6.88 1.29 -17.67
N GLY A 416 7.54 0.14 -17.57
CA GLY A 416 7.33 -1.01 -18.44
C GLY A 416 7.87 -2.27 -17.76
N PRO A 417 7.18 -3.42 -17.90
CA PRO A 417 7.66 -4.70 -17.41
C PRO A 417 8.91 -5.12 -18.21
N SER A 418 9.82 -5.82 -17.57
CA SER A 418 10.92 -6.49 -18.24
C SER A 418 10.48 -7.87 -18.78
N ALA A 419 11.38 -8.55 -19.48
CA ALA A 419 11.14 -9.92 -19.92
C ALA A 419 10.86 -10.88 -18.74
N ASN A 420 11.39 -10.57 -17.55
CA ASN A 420 11.14 -11.33 -16.32
C ASN A 420 9.67 -11.23 -15.90
N GLU A 421 9.12 -10.02 -15.78
CA GLU A 421 7.71 -9.81 -15.39
C GLU A 421 6.77 -10.37 -16.45
N GLU A 422 7.12 -10.27 -17.74
CA GLU A 422 6.33 -10.88 -18.82
C GLU A 422 6.30 -12.41 -18.75
N ALA A 423 7.43 -13.05 -18.42
CA ALA A 423 7.49 -14.51 -18.23
C ALA A 423 6.67 -14.94 -17.01
N LEU A 424 6.81 -14.22 -15.89
CA LEU A 424 6.02 -14.43 -14.68
C LEU A 424 4.52 -14.30 -14.96
N ASP A 425 4.10 -13.25 -15.66
CA ASP A 425 2.69 -13.00 -15.98
C ASP A 425 2.12 -14.12 -16.87
N ARG A 426 2.84 -14.53 -17.92
CA ARG A 426 2.43 -15.66 -18.77
C ARG A 426 2.27 -16.96 -17.97
N HIS A 427 3.16 -17.24 -17.02
CA HIS A 427 3.06 -18.41 -16.14
C HIS A 427 1.83 -18.29 -15.25
N ALA A 428 1.64 -17.18 -14.59
CA ALA A 428 0.54 -16.92 -13.67
C ALA A 428 -0.84 -16.99 -14.36
N VAL A 429 -0.94 -16.43 -15.57
CA VAL A 429 -2.18 -16.51 -16.37
C VAL A 429 -2.58 -17.96 -16.67
N ARG A 430 -1.62 -18.83 -17.05
CA ARG A 430 -1.92 -20.25 -17.27
C ARG A 430 -2.44 -20.93 -16.00
N VAL A 431 -1.80 -20.69 -14.87
CA VAL A 431 -2.20 -21.25 -13.57
C VAL A 431 -3.58 -20.75 -13.17
N MET A 432 -3.81 -19.45 -13.22
CA MET A 432 -5.09 -18.84 -12.84
C MET A 432 -6.23 -19.32 -13.76
N THR A 433 -5.98 -19.45 -15.07
CA THR A 433 -6.97 -19.96 -16.03
C THR A 433 -7.36 -21.39 -15.67
N SER A 434 -6.38 -22.27 -15.38
CA SER A 434 -6.67 -23.64 -14.96
C SER A 434 -7.51 -23.73 -13.68
N ILE A 435 -7.27 -22.83 -12.70
CA ILE A 435 -8.06 -22.73 -11.47
C ILE A 435 -9.51 -22.34 -11.78
N VAL A 436 -9.70 -21.29 -12.59
CA VAL A 436 -11.03 -20.75 -12.89
C VAL A 436 -11.86 -21.73 -13.74
N GLU A 437 -11.24 -22.40 -14.73
CA GLU A 437 -11.89 -23.44 -15.55
C GLU A 437 -12.24 -24.66 -14.72
N ALA A 438 -11.32 -25.16 -13.88
CA ALA A 438 -11.57 -26.30 -12.99
C ALA A 438 -12.64 -25.98 -11.92
N ALA A 439 -12.85 -24.70 -11.59
CA ALA A 439 -13.96 -24.26 -10.75
C ALA A 439 -15.32 -24.28 -11.45
N GLY A 440 -15.39 -24.54 -12.78
CA GLY A 440 -16.61 -24.66 -13.56
C GLY A 440 -16.99 -23.41 -14.36
N ALA A 441 -16.05 -22.52 -14.64
CA ALA A 441 -16.30 -21.40 -15.55
C ALA A 441 -16.56 -21.92 -17.00
N THR A 442 -17.54 -21.32 -17.65
CA THR A 442 -17.91 -21.62 -19.05
C THR A 442 -17.16 -20.76 -20.07
N GLU A 443 -16.61 -19.64 -19.59
CA GLU A 443 -15.83 -18.68 -20.37
C GLU A 443 -14.82 -18.03 -19.44
N THR A 444 -13.60 -17.76 -19.91
CA THR A 444 -12.57 -17.05 -19.15
C THR A 444 -12.04 -15.86 -19.93
N PHE A 445 -11.61 -14.81 -19.23
CA PHE A 445 -10.97 -13.64 -19.82
C PHE A 445 -9.90 -13.08 -18.90
N VAL A 446 -8.84 -12.54 -19.50
CA VAL A 446 -7.68 -12.01 -18.81
C VAL A 446 -7.75 -10.49 -18.80
N LEU A 447 -7.49 -9.88 -17.65
CA LEU A 447 -7.45 -8.43 -17.47
C LEU A 447 -6.06 -8.03 -16.93
N PRO A 448 -5.13 -7.61 -17.82
CA PRO A 448 -3.83 -7.10 -17.39
C PRO A 448 -3.98 -5.81 -16.60
N ARG A 449 -3.24 -5.70 -15.50
CA ARG A 449 -3.13 -4.47 -14.70
C ARG A 449 -1.89 -4.48 -13.84
N THR A 450 -1.57 -3.32 -13.29
CA THR A 450 -0.54 -3.14 -12.24
C THR A 450 -1.17 -2.63 -10.94
N ALA A 451 -0.48 -2.84 -9.83
CA ALA A 451 -0.88 -2.34 -8.51
C ALA A 451 0.36 -2.04 -7.65
N HIS A 452 0.17 -1.38 -6.51
CA HIS A 452 1.17 -1.21 -5.47
C HIS A 452 2.49 -0.60 -5.98
N THR A 453 2.49 0.70 -6.24
CA THR A 453 3.72 1.42 -6.61
C THR A 453 4.70 1.45 -5.45
N VAL A 454 5.94 1.01 -5.65
CA VAL A 454 6.99 0.95 -4.62
C VAL A 454 8.35 1.33 -5.23
N GLY A 455 9.40 1.48 -4.38
CA GLY A 455 10.72 1.93 -4.80
C GLY A 455 10.78 3.45 -4.94
N THR A 456 11.79 3.98 -5.65
CA THR A 456 11.99 5.42 -5.95
C THR A 456 12.81 6.22 -4.93
N ALA A 457 12.99 5.72 -3.70
CA ALA A 457 13.92 6.24 -2.69
C ALA A 457 14.55 5.08 -1.91
N ARG A 458 14.96 4.03 -2.64
CA ARG A 458 15.30 2.72 -2.10
C ARG A 458 16.31 2.77 -0.96
N MET A 459 16.14 1.86 0.02
CA MET A 459 17.12 1.62 1.05
C MET A 459 18.27 0.74 0.54
N GLY A 460 19.42 0.85 1.20
CA GLY A 460 20.58 0.04 0.89
C GLY A 460 21.70 0.16 1.91
N THR A 461 22.83 -0.44 1.61
CA THR A 461 24.00 -0.50 2.51
C THR A 461 25.03 0.60 2.24
N SER A 462 24.89 1.34 1.14
CA SER A 462 25.82 2.43 0.78
C SER A 462 25.11 3.59 0.09
N ALA A 463 25.68 4.78 0.26
CA ALA A 463 25.21 6.02 -0.37
C ALA A 463 25.35 6.03 -1.90
N GLU A 464 26.11 5.12 -2.51
CA GLU A 464 26.32 5.08 -3.96
C GLU A 464 25.11 4.49 -4.69
N GLY A 465 24.42 3.54 -4.05
CA GLY A 465 23.33 2.79 -4.68
C GLY A 465 21.96 2.98 -4.05
N ALA A 466 21.84 3.83 -3.03
CA ALA A 466 20.61 4.02 -2.28
C ALA A 466 20.39 5.46 -1.83
N VAL A 467 19.20 5.76 -1.35
CA VAL A 467 18.81 7.07 -0.82
C VAL A 467 18.86 7.08 0.70
N VAL A 468 18.46 5.97 1.31
CA VAL A 468 18.45 5.78 2.77
C VAL A 468 19.17 4.49 3.17
N ASP A 469 19.64 4.45 4.41
CA ASP A 469 20.20 3.25 5.03
C ASP A 469 19.10 2.26 5.49
N ALA A 470 19.53 1.17 6.14
CA ALA A 470 18.62 0.15 6.66
C ALA A 470 17.66 0.66 7.75
N GLU A 471 17.96 1.76 8.41
CA GLU A 471 17.14 2.40 9.43
C GLU A 471 16.17 3.44 8.84
N GLY A 472 16.18 3.62 7.50
CA GLY A 472 15.39 4.64 6.82
C GLY A 472 16.01 6.04 6.87
N ARG A 473 17.22 6.21 7.41
CA ARG A 473 17.91 7.48 7.51
C ARG A 473 18.59 7.85 6.20
N SER A 474 18.40 9.09 5.74
CA SER A 474 19.08 9.60 4.54
C SER A 474 20.60 9.57 4.68
N PHE A 475 21.30 9.11 3.64
CA PHE A 475 22.76 9.21 3.57
C PHE A 475 23.26 10.67 3.46
N ASP A 476 22.46 11.55 2.87
CA ASP A 476 22.85 12.95 2.61
C ASP A 476 22.42 13.92 3.70
N VAL A 477 21.27 13.66 4.34
CA VAL A 477 20.62 14.60 5.27
C VAL A 477 20.46 13.92 6.63
N PRO A 478 21.30 14.30 7.63
CA PRO A 478 21.48 13.48 8.84
C PRO A 478 20.27 13.41 9.78
N ASN A 479 19.28 14.28 9.61
CA ASN A 479 18.04 14.28 10.38
C ASN A 479 16.78 14.14 9.52
N LEU A 480 16.92 13.54 8.33
CA LEU A 480 15.83 13.12 7.45
C LEU A 480 15.73 11.60 7.46
N PHE A 481 14.52 11.11 7.67
CA PHE A 481 14.16 9.69 7.61
C PHE A 481 13.04 9.50 6.60
N VAL A 482 13.07 8.38 5.86
CA VAL A 482 11.99 7.99 4.93
C VAL A 482 11.48 6.61 5.36
N ALA A 483 10.17 6.47 5.53
CA ALA A 483 9.56 5.21 5.96
C ALA A 483 8.17 5.02 5.33
N ASP A 484 8.18 4.79 4.03
CA ASP A 484 7.00 4.42 3.24
C ASP A 484 7.40 3.44 2.14
N ASN A 485 6.53 3.18 1.18
CA ASN A 485 6.80 2.27 0.07
C ASN A 485 7.88 2.76 -0.92
N SER A 486 8.34 4.00 -0.82
CA SER A 486 9.44 4.48 -1.66
C SER A 486 10.79 3.86 -1.32
N VAL A 487 10.95 3.36 -0.08
CA VAL A 487 12.24 2.81 0.39
C VAL A 487 12.48 1.35 -0.02
N PHE A 488 11.53 0.69 -0.65
CA PHE A 488 11.62 -0.72 -1.03
C PHE A 488 12.72 -0.95 -2.07
N PRO A 489 13.72 -1.81 -1.81
CA PRO A 489 14.75 -2.17 -2.79
C PRO A 489 14.27 -3.21 -3.82
N SER A 490 13.29 -4.06 -3.46
CA SER A 490 12.52 -4.96 -4.33
C SER A 490 11.05 -4.87 -3.95
N SER A 491 10.15 -5.26 -4.88
CA SER A 491 8.72 -5.06 -4.65
C SER A 491 8.12 -6.01 -3.61
N LEU A 492 8.80 -7.14 -3.33
CA LEU A 492 8.22 -8.31 -2.64
C LEU A 492 7.07 -8.92 -3.46
N ILE A 493 6.49 -10.01 -2.98
CA ILE A 493 5.23 -10.54 -3.52
C ILE A 493 4.02 -10.18 -2.65
N ALA A 494 4.29 -9.82 -1.39
CA ALA A 494 3.25 -9.43 -0.44
C ALA A 494 2.73 -8.02 -0.71
N ASN A 495 1.45 -7.79 -0.47
CA ASN A 495 0.90 -6.43 -0.48
C ASN A 495 1.66 -5.56 0.52
N PRO A 496 2.09 -4.36 0.15
CA PRO A 496 3.15 -3.66 0.87
C PRO A 496 2.71 -3.02 2.21
N ALA A 497 1.42 -2.78 2.42
CA ALA A 497 0.96 -1.95 3.54
C ALA A 497 1.37 -2.47 4.92
N LEU A 498 1.30 -3.79 5.16
CA LEU A 498 1.73 -4.40 6.42
C LEU A 498 3.23 -4.20 6.66
N THR A 499 4.04 -4.40 5.61
CA THR A 499 5.49 -4.16 5.65
C THR A 499 5.80 -2.68 5.88
N ILE A 500 5.07 -1.75 5.26
CA ILE A 500 5.25 -0.30 5.46
C ILE A 500 4.98 0.08 6.93
N MET A 501 3.91 -0.44 7.54
CA MET A 501 3.62 -0.20 8.96
C MET A 501 4.74 -0.73 9.86
N ALA A 502 5.24 -1.92 9.58
CA ALA A 502 6.36 -2.54 10.31
C ALA A 502 7.66 -1.72 10.16
N LEU A 503 7.96 -1.23 8.95
CA LEU A 503 9.10 -0.33 8.71
C LEU A 503 8.93 1.00 9.47
N GLY A 504 7.72 1.56 9.53
CA GLY A 504 7.43 2.76 10.29
C GLY A 504 7.77 2.60 11.78
N LEU A 505 7.29 1.51 12.41
CA LEU A 505 7.63 1.18 13.81
C LEU A 505 9.14 0.99 13.98
N ARG A 506 9.76 0.21 13.09
CA ARG A 506 11.21 -0.06 13.14
C ARG A 506 12.03 1.21 13.02
N THR A 507 11.71 2.09 12.07
CA THR A 507 12.40 3.37 11.87
C THR A 507 12.28 4.26 13.12
N ALA A 508 11.09 4.34 13.73
CA ALA A 508 10.90 5.09 14.96
C ALA A 508 11.73 4.51 16.12
N ASP A 509 11.73 3.19 16.32
CA ASP A 509 12.53 2.54 17.38
C ASP A 509 14.03 2.72 17.17
N ARG A 510 14.53 2.62 15.92
CA ARG A 510 15.94 2.86 15.59
C ARG A 510 16.34 4.32 15.82
N PHE A 511 15.46 5.26 15.47
CA PHE A 511 15.65 6.68 15.78
C PHE A 511 15.75 6.92 17.30
N LEU A 512 14.81 6.40 18.08
CA LEU A 512 14.78 6.55 19.55
C LEU A 512 16.00 5.90 20.23
N ALA A 513 16.49 4.79 19.70
CA ALA A 513 17.69 4.13 20.25
C ALA A 513 19.00 4.87 19.93
N ALA A 514 19.00 5.77 18.94
CA ALA A 514 20.18 6.55 18.55
C ALA A 514 20.19 7.97 19.14
N ALA A 515 19.06 8.42 19.70
CA ALA A 515 18.89 9.74 20.34
C ALA A 515 19.35 9.71 21.81
#